data_7fcd6ee842c1fef6f71ecad3d983237d
#
_entry.id   7fcd6ee842c1fef6f71ecad3d983237d
#
_cell.length_a   1.000
_cell.length_b   1.000
_cell.length_c   1.000
_cell.angle_alpha   90.00
_cell.angle_beta   90.00
_cell.angle_gamma   90.00
#
_symmetry.space_group_name_H-M   'P 1'
#
loop_
_entity.id
_entity.type
_entity.pdbx_description
1 polymer ?
#
loop_
_entity_poly.entity_id
_entity_poly.type
_entity_poly.pdbx_seq_one_letter_code
_entity_poly.pdbx_strand_id
1 'polypeptide(L)'
;MFRSFFLSRQWLPWSFPGAALILFATWYKVELDVKINEWFGEFYNIIQKALGQPNAITMEEYFRQLATFGYIAGLYVTIAVFTDFFIKHYVFRWRTAMNDYYAANWHAVREIEGASQRVQEDTMRFARLMEGLGVSFMRSVMTLFAFLPILWTLSEKITELPWIGPVSHSLVWVAIVFALAGTVLMAVIGLKLPGLEFQNQRVEAAFRKELVHGEDDRERATPARFGALFADVRLNYFRLFFHYMYFDVGRYSYLQFGVLVPYIALGPTLVAGAITLGVMQQIVRAFGRVESSFQYLVNSWTTIVELISVYKRLRAFEHRIRGASESGSNLRPNERAGGSVA
;
A
#
# COMPACT_ATOMS: atom_id res chain seq x y z
N MET A 1 -16.05 -1.72 13.93
CA MET A 1 -14.65 -1.68 13.45
C MET A 1 -13.82 -0.63 14.20
N PHE A 2 -13.96 0.67 13.83
CA PHE A 2 -13.17 1.72 14.49
C PHE A 2 -13.58 1.93 15.94
N ARG A 3 -14.89 1.96 16.24
CA ARG A 3 -15.38 2.18 17.61
C ARG A 3 -14.98 1.08 18.59
N SER A 4 -14.95 -0.17 18.15
CA SER A 4 -14.58 -1.31 19.01
C SER A 4 -13.11 -1.25 19.47
N PHE A 5 -12.24 -0.58 18.72
CA PHE A 5 -10.82 -0.47 19.03
C PHE A 5 -10.44 0.91 19.57
N PHE A 6 -10.85 1.99 18.88
CA PHE A 6 -10.44 3.36 19.24
C PHE A 6 -11.30 4.02 20.32
N LEU A 7 -12.54 3.57 20.54
CA LEU A 7 -13.45 4.15 21.55
C LEU A 7 -13.77 3.18 22.69
N SER A 8 -13.19 1.99 22.71
CA SER A 8 -13.35 1.03 23.80
C SER A 8 -12.33 1.32 24.91
N ARG A 9 -12.79 1.45 26.16
CA ARG A 9 -11.91 1.69 27.32
C ARG A 9 -10.83 0.61 27.46
N GLN A 10 -11.13 -0.63 27.12
CA GLN A 10 -10.19 -1.75 27.15
C GLN A 10 -9.03 -1.58 26.16
N TRP A 11 -9.30 -1.03 24.97
CA TRP A 11 -8.34 -0.95 23.87
C TRP A 11 -7.68 0.42 23.73
N LEU A 12 -8.19 1.46 24.44
CA LEU A 12 -7.61 2.81 24.43
C LEU A 12 -6.09 2.85 24.68
N PRO A 13 -5.53 2.08 25.65
CA PRO A 13 -4.08 2.09 25.90
C PRO A 13 -3.25 1.54 24.74
N TRP A 14 -3.87 0.76 23.85
CA TRP A 14 -3.22 0.20 22.66
C TRP A 14 -3.50 0.99 21.39
N SER A 15 -4.72 1.51 21.23
CA SER A 15 -5.16 2.10 19.98
C SER A 15 -4.44 3.41 19.66
N PHE A 16 -4.50 4.40 20.54
CA PHE A 16 -3.86 5.70 20.28
C PHE A 16 -2.33 5.67 20.45
N PRO A 17 -1.77 5.15 21.55
CA PRO A 17 -0.32 5.08 21.70
C PRO A 17 0.33 4.20 20.62
N GLY A 18 -0.31 3.08 20.25
CA GLY A 18 0.19 2.21 19.19
C GLY A 18 0.15 2.88 17.83
N ALA A 19 -0.92 3.60 17.48
CA ALA A 19 -0.98 4.40 16.26
C ALA A 19 0.10 5.48 16.24
N ALA A 20 0.28 6.22 17.34
CA ALA A 20 1.31 7.23 17.47
C ALA A 20 2.73 6.64 17.31
N LEU A 21 2.99 5.48 17.90
CA LEU A 21 4.26 4.77 17.75
C LEU A 21 4.52 4.36 16.29
N ILE A 22 3.52 3.81 15.59
CA ILE A 22 3.62 3.44 14.17
C ILE A 22 3.91 4.67 13.31
N LEU A 23 3.19 5.77 13.55
CA LEU A 23 3.40 7.03 12.84
C LEU A 23 4.81 7.57 13.08
N PHE A 24 5.25 7.63 14.33
CA PHE A 24 6.58 8.10 14.69
C PHE A 24 7.68 7.23 14.07
N ALA A 25 7.58 5.91 14.21
CA ALA A 25 8.56 4.99 13.64
C ALA A 25 8.59 5.04 12.10
N THR A 26 7.43 5.25 11.46
CA THR A 26 7.35 5.43 10.00
C THR A 26 8.00 6.74 9.57
N TRP A 27 7.70 7.84 10.28
CA TRP A 27 8.36 9.12 10.04
C TRP A 27 9.88 9.02 10.23
N TYR A 28 10.33 8.38 11.31
CA TYR A 28 11.75 8.25 11.59
C TYR A 28 12.48 7.40 10.52
N LYS A 29 11.84 6.35 10.00
CA LYS A 29 12.37 5.59 8.84
C LYS A 29 12.52 6.47 7.60
N VAL A 30 11.56 7.37 7.34
CA VAL A 30 11.67 8.32 6.22
C VAL A 30 12.81 9.32 6.44
N GLU A 31 13.01 9.77 7.66
CA GLU A 31 14.15 10.64 8.02
C GLU A 31 15.51 9.94 7.80
N LEU A 32 15.58 8.65 8.15
CA LEU A 32 16.78 7.86 7.84
C LEU A 32 16.97 7.67 6.32
N ASP A 33 15.89 7.53 5.54
CA ASP A 33 15.97 7.50 4.08
C ASP A 33 16.51 8.83 3.51
N VAL A 34 16.17 9.98 4.11
CA VAL A 34 16.74 11.30 3.77
C VAL A 34 18.23 11.32 4.07
N LYS A 35 18.65 10.88 5.26
CA LYS A 35 20.08 10.79 5.62
C LYS A 35 20.86 9.86 4.70
N ILE A 36 20.25 8.75 4.28
CA ILE A 36 20.85 7.89 3.27
C ILE A 36 21.02 8.63 1.93
N ASN A 37 20.04 9.45 1.54
CA ASN A 37 20.15 10.26 0.32
C ASN A 37 21.29 11.29 0.40
N GLU A 38 21.46 11.95 1.52
CA GLU A 38 22.58 12.87 1.79
C GLU A 38 23.91 12.14 1.73
N TRP A 39 23.99 10.98 2.41
CA TRP A 39 25.19 10.15 2.38
C TRP A 39 25.59 9.74 0.95
N PHE A 40 24.62 9.41 0.09
CA PHE A 40 24.92 9.12 -1.32
C PHE A 40 25.56 10.30 -2.02
N GLY A 41 25.11 11.52 -1.75
CA GLY A 41 25.71 12.73 -2.27
C GLY A 41 27.18 12.87 -1.86
N GLU A 42 27.47 12.76 -0.57
CA GLU A 42 28.82 12.87 -0.04
C GLU A 42 29.72 11.74 -0.55
N PHE A 43 29.26 10.50 -0.47
CA PHE A 43 30.05 9.33 -0.86
C PHE A 43 30.42 9.36 -2.35
N TYR A 44 29.49 9.69 -3.24
CA TYR A 44 29.79 9.77 -4.66
C TYR A 44 30.67 10.96 -5.03
N ASN A 45 30.65 12.06 -4.26
CA ASN A 45 31.62 13.14 -4.40
C ASN A 45 33.04 12.68 -4.03
N ILE A 46 33.17 11.87 -2.97
CA ILE A 46 34.46 11.27 -2.58
C ILE A 46 34.95 10.32 -3.68
N ILE A 47 34.08 9.47 -4.23
CA ILE A 47 34.42 8.60 -5.37
C ILE A 47 34.91 9.44 -6.56
N GLN A 48 34.17 10.49 -6.93
CA GLN A 48 34.54 11.37 -8.04
C GLN A 48 35.94 11.97 -7.83
N LYS A 49 36.22 12.42 -6.59
CA LYS A 49 37.52 12.99 -6.25
C LYS A 49 38.65 11.93 -6.31
N ALA A 50 38.40 10.73 -5.79
CA ALA A 50 39.36 9.62 -5.81
C ALA A 50 39.72 9.17 -7.23
N LEU A 51 38.73 9.15 -8.14
CA LEU A 51 38.90 8.77 -9.55
C LEU A 51 39.57 9.89 -10.37
N GLY A 52 39.34 11.15 -10.01
CA GLY A 52 39.88 12.30 -10.71
C GLY A 52 41.34 12.61 -10.33
N GLN A 53 41.74 12.27 -9.10
CA GLN A 53 43.08 12.55 -8.58
C GLN A 53 43.60 11.40 -7.74
N PRO A 54 44.65 10.66 -8.18
CA PRO A 54 45.23 9.56 -7.39
C PRO A 54 45.69 10.04 -6.00
N ASN A 55 45.37 9.26 -4.99
CA ASN A 55 45.70 9.53 -3.57
C ASN A 55 45.05 10.80 -2.96
N ALA A 56 44.06 11.41 -3.62
CA ALA A 56 43.34 12.58 -3.09
C ALA A 56 42.42 12.24 -1.90
N ILE A 57 42.14 10.97 -1.67
CA ILE A 57 41.33 10.44 -0.58
C ILE A 57 42.13 9.38 0.16
N THR A 58 42.06 9.41 1.50
CA THR A 58 42.70 8.38 2.33
C THR A 58 41.77 7.17 2.50
N MET A 59 42.37 5.99 2.75
CA MET A 59 41.59 4.78 3.06
C MET A 59 40.74 4.96 4.34
N GLU A 60 41.23 5.74 5.30
CA GLU A 60 40.49 6.07 6.51
C GLU A 60 39.21 6.86 6.20
N GLU A 61 39.32 7.89 5.36
CA GLU A 61 38.16 8.70 4.92
C GLU A 61 37.14 7.84 4.16
N TYR A 62 37.60 6.96 3.28
CA TYR A 62 36.75 6.03 2.55
C TYR A 62 35.99 5.07 3.49
N PHE A 63 36.71 4.40 4.41
CA PHE A 63 36.08 3.48 5.36
C PHE A 63 35.18 4.18 6.36
N ARG A 64 35.46 5.42 6.74
CA ARG A 64 34.61 6.23 7.60
C ARG A 64 33.23 6.46 6.93
N GLN A 65 33.20 6.73 5.63
CA GLN A 65 31.93 6.86 4.91
C GLN A 65 31.14 5.53 4.89
N LEU A 66 31.82 4.41 4.65
CA LEU A 66 31.16 3.10 4.70
C LEU A 66 30.63 2.78 6.10
N ALA A 67 31.37 3.14 7.15
CA ALA A 67 30.92 2.96 8.53
C ALA A 67 29.71 3.85 8.85
N THR A 68 29.68 5.10 8.35
CA THR A 68 28.50 5.99 8.47
C THR A 68 27.28 5.38 7.83
N PHE A 69 27.40 4.84 6.63
CA PHE A 69 26.28 4.12 5.98
C PHE A 69 25.85 2.91 6.79
N GLY A 70 26.82 2.09 7.24
CA GLY A 70 26.56 0.90 8.06
C GLY A 70 25.78 1.23 9.34
N TYR A 71 26.11 2.35 10.00
CA TYR A 71 25.38 2.82 11.17
C TYR A 71 23.94 3.24 10.83
N ILE A 72 23.75 4.08 9.80
CA ILE A 72 22.41 4.55 9.39
C ILE A 72 21.55 3.35 8.91
N ALA A 73 22.13 2.47 8.10
CA ALA A 73 21.43 1.29 7.58
C ALA A 73 21.10 0.29 8.70
N GLY A 74 22.01 0.06 9.65
CA GLY A 74 21.77 -0.79 10.82
C GLY A 74 20.61 -0.27 11.68
N LEU A 75 20.59 1.04 11.93
CA LEU A 75 19.50 1.67 12.66
C LEU A 75 18.17 1.57 11.88
N TYR A 76 18.20 1.81 10.57
CA TYR A 76 17.02 1.67 9.70
C TYR A 76 16.45 0.25 9.74
N VAL A 77 17.28 -0.77 9.56
CA VAL A 77 16.89 -2.19 9.59
C VAL A 77 16.29 -2.55 10.94
N THR A 78 16.94 -2.15 12.03
CA THR A 78 16.45 -2.40 13.39
C THR A 78 15.06 -1.84 13.59
N ILE A 79 14.85 -0.55 13.26
CA ILE A 79 13.56 0.12 13.41
C ILE A 79 12.52 -0.50 12.45
N ALA A 80 12.90 -0.84 11.22
CA ALA A 80 11.99 -1.46 10.27
C ALA A 80 11.46 -2.79 10.79
N VAL A 81 12.34 -3.69 11.25
CA VAL A 81 11.97 -5.02 11.77
C VAL A 81 11.02 -4.89 12.99
N PHE A 82 11.39 -4.06 13.97
CA PHE A 82 10.57 -3.87 15.17
C PHE A 82 9.23 -3.18 14.84
N THR A 83 9.21 -2.23 13.91
CA THR A 83 7.98 -1.59 13.46
C THR A 83 7.05 -2.58 12.77
N ASP A 84 7.56 -3.39 11.84
CA ASP A 84 6.75 -4.37 11.11
C ASP A 84 6.20 -5.46 12.06
N PHE A 85 7.00 -5.90 13.04
CA PHE A 85 6.55 -6.78 14.11
C PHE A 85 5.42 -6.14 14.94
N PHE A 86 5.62 -4.90 15.37
CA PHE A 86 4.63 -4.17 16.15
C PHE A 86 3.32 -3.94 15.37
N ILE A 87 3.40 -3.59 14.07
CA ILE A 87 2.22 -3.40 13.22
C ILE A 87 1.38 -4.67 13.16
N LYS A 88 1.99 -5.85 12.97
CA LYS A 88 1.28 -7.13 12.96
C LYS A 88 0.52 -7.36 14.27
N HIS A 89 1.16 -7.12 15.40
CA HIS A 89 0.53 -7.22 16.72
C HIS A 89 -0.57 -6.18 16.92
N TYR A 90 -0.36 -4.95 16.48
CA TYR A 90 -1.34 -3.87 16.58
C TYR A 90 -2.60 -4.17 15.76
N VAL A 91 -2.43 -4.58 14.52
CA VAL A 91 -3.54 -4.90 13.62
C VAL A 91 -4.29 -6.15 14.08
N PHE A 92 -3.58 -7.16 14.61
CA PHE A 92 -4.23 -8.33 15.19
C PHE A 92 -5.05 -7.99 16.44
N ARG A 93 -4.58 -7.09 17.31
CA ARG A 93 -5.37 -6.58 18.43
C ARG A 93 -6.62 -5.81 17.97
N TRP A 94 -6.50 -5.05 16.90
CA TRP A 94 -7.67 -4.40 16.30
C TRP A 94 -8.69 -5.45 15.81
N ARG A 95 -8.23 -6.51 15.16
CA ARG A 95 -9.08 -7.64 14.78
C ARG A 95 -9.72 -8.30 15.99
N THR A 96 -8.97 -8.52 17.09
CA THR A 96 -9.50 -9.06 18.35
C THR A 96 -10.62 -8.18 18.90
N ALA A 97 -10.42 -6.87 18.95
CA ALA A 97 -11.46 -5.93 19.39
C ALA A 97 -12.73 -5.97 18.53
N MET A 98 -12.60 -6.17 17.22
CA MET A 98 -13.77 -6.39 16.33
C MET A 98 -14.44 -7.71 16.63
N ASN A 99 -13.67 -8.79 16.77
CA ASN A 99 -14.19 -10.13 17.07
C ASN A 99 -14.95 -10.14 18.39
N ASP A 100 -14.38 -9.59 19.46
CA ASP A 100 -15.02 -9.52 20.79
C ASP A 100 -16.34 -8.73 20.73
N TYR A 101 -16.34 -7.62 20.00
CA TYR A 101 -17.57 -6.83 19.82
C TYR A 101 -18.65 -7.61 19.04
N TYR A 102 -18.28 -8.32 17.99
CA TYR A 102 -19.24 -9.10 17.19
C TYR A 102 -19.71 -10.35 17.94
N ALA A 103 -18.83 -11.04 18.66
CA ALA A 103 -19.19 -12.19 19.49
C ALA A 103 -20.16 -11.82 20.62
N ALA A 104 -19.93 -10.70 21.29
CA ALA A 104 -20.84 -10.19 22.33
C ALA A 104 -22.24 -9.85 21.79
N ASN A 105 -22.34 -9.51 20.50
CA ASN A 105 -23.61 -9.17 19.85
C ASN A 105 -24.11 -10.28 18.89
N TRP A 106 -23.56 -11.49 19.00
CA TRP A 106 -23.84 -12.58 18.05
C TRP A 106 -25.33 -12.92 17.93
N HIS A 107 -26.06 -12.95 19.05
CA HIS A 107 -27.49 -13.25 19.05
C HIS A 107 -28.33 -12.29 18.19
N ALA A 108 -27.90 -11.03 18.06
CA ALA A 108 -28.61 -10.01 17.29
C ALA A 108 -28.38 -10.15 15.77
N VAL A 109 -27.36 -10.88 15.34
CA VAL A 109 -26.91 -10.90 13.94
C VAL A 109 -26.74 -12.29 13.35
N ARG A 110 -26.86 -13.35 14.13
CA ARG A 110 -26.65 -14.75 13.68
C ARG A 110 -27.57 -15.17 12.54
N GLU A 111 -28.75 -14.56 12.42
CA GLU A 111 -29.75 -14.84 11.39
C GLU A 111 -29.48 -14.09 10.06
N ILE A 112 -28.50 -13.20 10.05
CA ILE A 112 -28.12 -12.49 8.83
C ILE A 112 -27.34 -13.45 7.94
N GLU A 113 -27.73 -13.56 6.68
CA GLU A 113 -27.01 -14.35 5.69
C GLU A 113 -25.52 -13.94 5.64
N GLY A 114 -24.65 -14.92 5.81
CA GLY A 114 -23.20 -14.72 5.83
C GLY A 114 -22.65 -14.06 7.11
N ALA A 115 -23.39 -14.08 8.24
CA ALA A 115 -22.91 -13.54 9.52
C ALA A 115 -21.58 -14.15 9.97
N SER A 116 -21.41 -15.47 9.87
CA SER A 116 -20.16 -16.17 10.17
C SER A 116 -19.00 -15.70 9.31
N GLN A 117 -19.23 -15.52 8.01
CA GLN A 117 -18.24 -14.99 7.07
C GLN A 117 -17.81 -13.56 7.44
N ARG A 118 -18.76 -12.69 7.90
CA ARG A 118 -18.44 -11.32 8.35
C ARG A 118 -17.50 -11.34 9.55
N VAL A 119 -17.77 -12.18 10.51
CA VAL A 119 -16.98 -12.25 11.75
C VAL A 119 -15.62 -12.86 11.49
N GLN A 120 -15.53 -13.92 10.71
CA GLN A 120 -14.28 -14.66 10.50
C GLN A 120 -13.46 -14.11 9.33
N GLU A 121 -14.03 -14.02 8.13
CA GLU A 121 -13.29 -13.71 6.91
C GLU A 121 -13.15 -12.20 6.69
N ASP A 122 -14.25 -11.44 6.78
CA ASP A 122 -14.20 -10.00 6.50
C ASP A 122 -13.36 -9.23 7.54
N THR A 123 -13.36 -9.63 8.82
CA THR A 123 -12.47 -9.02 9.83
C THR A 123 -11.00 -9.33 9.54
N MET A 124 -10.70 -10.56 9.11
CA MET A 124 -9.34 -10.95 8.75
C MET A 124 -8.86 -10.18 7.50
N ARG A 125 -9.70 -10.08 6.46
CA ARG A 125 -9.39 -9.32 5.25
C ARG A 125 -9.17 -7.84 5.57
N PHE A 126 -10.06 -7.24 6.35
CA PHE A 126 -9.93 -5.85 6.79
C PHE A 126 -8.59 -5.62 7.51
N ALA A 127 -8.23 -6.49 8.44
CA ALA A 127 -6.98 -6.41 9.18
C ALA A 127 -5.75 -6.45 8.23
N ARG A 128 -5.70 -7.40 7.31
CA ARG A 128 -4.62 -7.52 6.32
C ARG A 128 -4.52 -6.30 5.40
N LEU A 129 -5.67 -5.79 4.94
CA LEU A 129 -5.70 -4.61 4.09
C LEU A 129 -5.24 -3.36 4.83
N MET A 130 -5.59 -3.21 6.10
CA MET A 130 -5.10 -2.10 6.94
C MET A 130 -3.61 -2.23 7.25
N GLU A 131 -3.09 -3.44 7.47
CA GLU A 131 -1.65 -3.69 7.65
C GLU A 131 -0.86 -3.28 6.40
N GLY A 132 -1.25 -3.74 5.23
CA GLY A 132 -0.53 -3.47 3.98
C GLY A 132 -0.76 -2.06 3.45
N LEU A 133 -2.03 -1.72 3.18
CA LEU A 133 -2.41 -0.47 2.50
C LEU A 133 -2.27 0.75 3.41
N GLY A 134 -2.74 0.65 4.68
CA GLY A 134 -2.75 1.80 5.59
C GLY A 134 -1.34 2.29 5.92
N VAL A 135 -0.45 1.37 6.28
CA VAL A 135 0.94 1.70 6.62
C VAL A 135 1.71 2.20 5.39
N SER A 136 1.53 1.55 4.23
CA SER A 136 2.20 1.97 3.00
C SER A 136 1.71 3.33 2.51
N PHE A 137 0.42 3.64 2.67
CA PHE A 137 -0.12 4.97 2.39
C PHE A 137 0.54 6.05 3.25
N MET A 138 0.60 5.82 4.58
CA MET A 138 1.26 6.76 5.50
C MET A 138 2.73 6.98 5.14
N ARG A 139 3.45 5.89 4.82
CA ARG A 139 4.84 5.97 4.35
C ARG A 139 4.95 6.81 3.07
N SER A 140 4.10 6.58 2.06
CA SER A 140 4.15 7.31 0.79
C SER A 140 3.90 8.80 0.98
N VAL A 141 2.93 9.17 1.82
CA VAL A 141 2.63 10.55 2.16
C VAL A 141 3.82 11.21 2.88
N MET A 142 4.38 10.55 3.91
CA MET A 142 5.53 11.06 4.65
C MET A 142 6.78 11.17 3.75
N THR A 143 7.02 10.19 2.87
CA THR A 143 8.11 10.23 1.91
C THR A 143 7.96 11.39 0.93
N LEU A 144 6.74 11.65 0.45
CA LEU A 144 6.46 12.77 -0.44
C LEU A 144 6.78 14.10 0.25
N PHE A 145 6.30 14.29 1.50
CA PHE A 145 6.57 15.51 2.27
C PHE A 145 8.05 15.70 2.60
N ALA A 146 8.81 14.63 2.79
CA ALA A 146 10.23 14.71 3.07
C ALA A 146 11.07 14.96 1.80
N PHE A 147 10.77 14.27 0.71
CA PHE A 147 11.61 14.30 -0.50
C PHE A 147 11.21 15.38 -1.52
N LEU A 148 9.97 15.86 -1.51
CA LEU A 148 9.54 16.91 -2.43
C LEU A 148 10.31 18.23 -2.22
N PRO A 149 10.50 18.73 -0.98
CA PRO A 149 11.36 19.90 -0.73
C PRO A 149 12.81 19.67 -1.14
N ILE A 150 13.36 18.48 -0.92
CA ILE A 150 14.73 18.12 -1.32
C ILE A 150 14.86 18.18 -2.85
N LEU A 151 13.91 17.56 -3.57
CA LEU A 151 13.89 17.60 -5.03
C LEU A 151 13.69 19.02 -5.56
N TRP A 152 12.88 19.83 -4.87
CA TRP A 152 12.68 21.24 -5.19
C TRP A 152 14.00 22.02 -5.12
N THR A 153 14.72 21.94 -4.00
CA THR A 153 16.02 22.61 -3.80
C THR A 153 17.09 22.08 -4.76
N LEU A 154 17.16 20.77 -4.98
CA LEU A 154 18.11 20.18 -5.91
C LEU A 154 17.81 20.59 -7.37
N SER A 155 16.55 20.84 -7.69
CA SER A 155 16.12 21.27 -9.02
C SER A 155 16.60 22.68 -9.39
N GLU A 156 16.92 23.53 -8.40
CA GLU A 156 17.52 24.86 -8.66
C GLU A 156 18.90 24.78 -9.32
N LYS A 157 19.59 23.66 -9.16
CA LYS A 157 20.90 23.40 -9.79
C LYS A 157 20.80 23.02 -11.27
N ILE A 158 19.58 22.79 -11.77
CA ILE A 158 19.34 22.42 -13.18
C ILE A 158 19.16 23.68 -13.99
N THR A 159 20.01 23.85 -14.97
CA THR A 159 20.04 25.06 -15.81
C THR A 159 18.90 25.06 -16.83
N GLU A 160 18.69 23.93 -17.50
CA GLU A 160 17.69 23.80 -18.55
C GLU A 160 17.29 22.34 -18.78
N LEU A 161 16.07 22.13 -19.30
CA LEU A 161 15.59 20.83 -19.77
C LEU A 161 15.90 20.65 -21.25
N PRO A 162 16.23 19.43 -21.69
CA PRO A 162 16.39 19.12 -23.11
C PRO A 162 15.12 19.50 -23.88
N TRP A 163 15.29 20.15 -25.05
CA TRP A 163 14.22 20.56 -25.98
C TRP A 163 13.20 21.59 -25.46
N ILE A 164 13.16 21.89 -24.15
CA ILE A 164 12.17 22.79 -23.54
C ILE A 164 12.84 24.11 -23.13
N GLY A 165 14.11 24.07 -22.71
CA GLY A 165 14.85 25.23 -22.22
C GLY A 165 14.77 25.41 -20.70
N PRO A 166 15.03 26.63 -20.18
CA PRO A 166 15.09 26.90 -18.75
C PRO A 166 13.68 26.85 -18.11
N VAL A 167 13.52 25.99 -17.13
CA VAL A 167 12.28 25.84 -16.36
C VAL A 167 12.62 25.80 -14.86
N SER A 168 12.06 26.70 -14.08
CA SER A 168 12.24 26.71 -12.63
C SER A 168 11.69 25.42 -12.01
N HIS A 169 12.50 24.83 -11.12
CA HIS A 169 12.14 23.59 -10.41
C HIS A 169 11.71 22.45 -11.34
N SER A 170 12.40 22.35 -12.47
CA SER A 170 12.07 21.46 -13.59
C SER A 170 11.88 20.00 -13.20
N LEU A 171 12.72 19.44 -12.29
CA LEU A 171 12.63 18.04 -11.87
C LEU A 171 11.33 17.70 -11.15
N VAL A 172 10.78 18.64 -10.38
CA VAL A 172 9.48 18.43 -9.69
C VAL A 172 8.36 18.30 -10.72
N TRP A 173 8.35 19.19 -11.71
CA TRP A 173 7.35 19.10 -12.79
C TRP A 173 7.51 17.84 -13.63
N VAL A 174 8.76 17.46 -13.95
CA VAL A 174 9.04 16.22 -14.67
C VAL A 174 8.55 15.00 -13.87
N ALA A 175 8.80 14.97 -12.55
CA ALA A 175 8.31 13.88 -11.70
C ALA A 175 6.78 13.78 -11.67
N ILE A 176 6.09 14.91 -11.53
CA ILE A 176 4.61 14.98 -11.52
C ILE A 176 4.05 14.54 -12.87
N VAL A 177 4.54 15.11 -13.97
CA VAL A 177 4.06 14.78 -15.32
C VAL A 177 4.31 13.32 -15.66
N PHE A 178 5.49 12.81 -15.33
CA PHE A 178 5.83 11.40 -15.57
C PHE A 178 4.95 10.45 -14.73
N ALA A 179 4.73 10.75 -13.46
CA ALA A 179 3.85 9.97 -12.59
C ALA A 179 2.39 9.97 -13.09
N LEU A 180 1.88 11.12 -13.54
CA LEU A 180 0.54 11.25 -14.12
C LEU A 180 0.44 10.47 -15.45
N ALA A 181 1.44 10.59 -16.32
CA ALA A 181 1.50 9.86 -17.58
C ALA A 181 1.49 8.34 -17.34
N GLY A 182 2.28 7.86 -16.38
CA GLY A 182 2.28 6.45 -15.97
C GLY A 182 0.93 5.99 -15.43
N THR A 183 0.29 6.82 -14.62
CA THR A 183 -1.05 6.58 -14.09
C THR A 183 -2.07 6.40 -15.23
N VAL A 184 -2.11 7.34 -16.16
CA VAL A 184 -3.01 7.29 -17.32
C VAL A 184 -2.70 6.07 -18.19
N LEU A 185 -1.42 5.81 -18.46
CA LEU A 185 -0.98 4.65 -19.26
C LEU A 185 -1.47 3.33 -18.63
N MET A 186 -1.24 3.15 -17.31
CA MET A 186 -1.68 1.94 -16.59
C MET A 186 -3.21 1.82 -16.55
N ALA A 187 -3.92 2.95 -16.35
CA ALA A 187 -5.37 2.96 -16.38
C ALA A 187 -5.90 2.51 -17.74
N VAL A 188 -5.38 3.07 -18.82
CA VAL A 188 -5.83 2.77 -20.20
C VAL A 188 -5.56 1.31 -20.58
N ILE A 189 -4.35 0.80 -20.32
CA ILE A 189 -3.99 -0.60 -20.64
C ILE A 189 -4.76 -1.56 -19.73
N GLY A 190 -4.97 -1.20 -18.48
CA GLY A 190 -5.63 -2.04 -17.46
C GLY A 190 -7.15 -2.04 -17.49
N LEU A 191 -7.82 -1.22 -18.32
CA LEU A 191 -9.28 -1.04 -18.32
C LEU A 191 -10.09 -2.35 -18.39
N LYS A 192 -9.60 -3.34 -19.13
CA LYS A 192 -10.29 -4.63 -19.32
C LYS A 192 -10.06 -5.63 -18.20
N LEU A 193 -8.96 -5.50 -17.44
CA LEU A 193 -8.57 -6.48 -16.42
C LEU A 193 -9.63 -6.71 -15.33
N PRO A 194 -10.26 -5.67 -14.72
CA PRO A 194 -11.28 -5.89 -13.70
C PRO A 194 -12.49 -6.70 -14.21
N GLY A 195 -12.90 -6.47 -15.47
CA GLY A 195 -13.98 -7.22 -16.08
C GLY A 195 -13.63 -8.69 -16.33
N LEU A 196 -12.40 -8.97 -16.77
CA LEU A 196 -11.91 -10.32 -16.98
C LEU A 196 -11.70 -11.05 -15.64
N GLU A 197 -11.20 -10.38 -14.60
CA GLU A 197 -11.10 -10.95 -13.26
C GLU A 197 -12.47 -11.29 -12.66
N PHE A 198 -13.45 -10.40 -12.83
CA PHE A 198 -14.83 -10.68 -12.42
C PHE A 198 -15.39 -11.91 -13.15
N GLN A 199 -15.17 -12.02 -14.48
CA GLN A 199 -15.58 -13.17 -15.25
C GLN A 199 -14.85 -14.45 -14.79
N ASN A 200 -13.56 -14.34 -14.45
CA ASN A 200 -12.79 -15.45 -13.88
C ASN A 200 -13.41 -15.98 -12.59
N GLN A 201 -13.73 -15.09 -11.65
CA GLN A 201 -14.40 -15.45 -10.40
C GLN A 201 -15.76 -16.12 -10.64
N ARG A 202 -16.49 -15.67 -11.68
CA ARG A 202 -17.79 -16.23 -12.03
C ARG A 202 -17.68 -17.67 -12.57
N VAL A 203 -16.76 -17.93 -13.49
CA VAL A 203 -16.59 -19.29 -14.06
C VAL A 203 -16.03 -20.26 -13.02
N GLU A 204 -15.12 -19.80 -12.15
CA GLU A 204 -14.63 -20.57 -11.00
C GLU A 204 -15.75 -20.92 -10.00
N ALA A 205 -16.62 -19.95 -9.71
CA ALA A 205 -17.76 -20.17 -8.83
C ALA A 205 -18.75 -21.19 -9.42
N ALA A 206 -18.98 -21.14 -10.74
CA ALA A 206 -19.83 -22.11 -11.44
C ALA A 206 -19.25 -23.53 -11.36
N PHE A 207 -17.94 -23.66 -11.61
CA PHE A 207 -17.21 -24.93 -11.51
C PHE A 207 -17.26 -25.49 -10.08
N ARG A 208 -16.96 -24.67 -9.07
CA ARG A 208 -17.06 -25.06 -7.66
C ARG A 208 -18.47 -25.50 -7.25
N LYS A 209 -19.49 -24.77 -7.72
CA LYS A 209 -20.89 -25.10 -7.42
C LYS A 209 -21.27 -26.50 -7.91
N GLU A 210 -20.82 -26.88 -9.10
CA GLU A 210 -21.06 -28.21 -9.65
C GLU A 210 -20.31 -29.29 -8.88
N LEU A 211 -19.08 -29.03 -8.42
CA LEU A 211 -18.32 -29.94 -7.55
C LEU A 211 -19.07 -30.22 -6.25
N VAL A 212 -19.51 -29.14 -5.56
CA VAL A 212 -20.24 -29.26 -4.30
C VAL A 212 -21.57 -30.03 -4.50
N HIS A 213 -22.30 -29.76 -5.57
CA HIS A 213 -23.51 -30.51 -5.88
C HIS A 213 -23.24 -31.99 -6.18
N GLY A 214 -22.10 -32.33 -6.77
CA GLY A 214 -21.66 -33.66 -7.05
C GLY A 214 -21.25 -34.48 -5.82
N GLU A 215 -20.94 -33.82 -4.68
CA GLU A 215 -20.69 -34.48 -3.40
C GLU A 215 -21.98 -35.11 -2.84
N ASP A 216 -23.13 -34.44 -3.05
CA ASP A 216 -24.44 -34.88 -2.52
C ASP A 216 -25.26 -35.70 -3.51
N ASP A 217 -25.04 -35.56 -4.83
CA ASP A 217 -25.84 -36.14 -5.90
C ASP A 217 -24.96 -36.86 -6.96
N ARG A 218 -25.03 -38.20 -6.99
CA ARG A 218 -24.22 -39.03 -7.89
C ARG A 218 -24.57 -38.90 -9.39
N GLU A 219 -25.75 -38.38 -9.72
CA GLU A 219 -26.18 -38.17 -11.10
C GLU A 219 -25.65 -36.82 -11.64
N ARG A 220 -25.19 -35.93 -10.75
CA ARG A 220 -24.52 -34.69 -11.11
C ARG A 220 -23.02 -34.90 -11.24
N ALA A 221 -22.34 -33.84 -11.60
CA ALA A 221 -20.86 -33.82 -11.68
C ALA A 221 -20.29 -34.87 -12.64
N THR A 222 -21.00 -35.13 -13.74
CA THR A 222 -20.50 -36.05 -14.76
C THR A 222 -19.18 -35.56 -15.37
N PRO A 223 -18.27 -36.49 -15.80
CA PRO A 223 -16.98 -36.07 -16.44
C PRO A 223 -17.16 -35.13 -17.62
N ALA A 224 -18.22 -35.29 -18.41
CA ALA A 224 -18.51 -34.41 -19.55
C ALA A 224 -18.86 -32.99 -19.09
N ARG A 225 -19.64 -32.83 -18.02
CA ARG A 225 -20.04 -31.55 -17.46
C ARG A 225 -18.87 -30.84 -16.79
N PHE A 226 -18.04 -31.57 -16.05
CA PHE A 226 -16.77 -31.05 -15.52
C PHE A 226 -15.85 -30.58 -16.63
N GLY A 227 -15.68 -31.36 -17.69
CA GLY A 227 -14.88 -31.00 -18.82
C GLY A 227 -15.34 -29.69 -19.49
N ALA A 228 -16.65 -29.51 -19.66
CA ALA A 228 -17.25 -28.32 -20.24
C ALA A 228 -17.01 -27.07 -19.33
N LEU A 229 -17.31 -27.16 -18.04
CA LEU A 229 -17.12 -26.06 -17.10
C LEU A 229 -15.63 -25.69 -16.94
N PHE A 230 -14.75 -26.68 -16.90
CA PHE A 230 -13.31 -26.43 -16.83
C PHE A 230 -12.76 -25.87 -18.15
N ALA A 231 -13.35 -26.19 -19.29
CA ALA A 231 -13.00 -25.56 -20.56
C ALA A 231 -13.30 -24.04 -20.55
N ASP A 232 -14.43 -23.63 -19.96
CA ASP A 232 -14.78 -22.23 -19.76
C ASP A 232 -13.79 -21.52 -18.83
N VAL A 233 -13.41 -22.17 -17.72
CA VAL A 233 -12.37 -21.67 -16.80
C VAL A 233 -11.08 -21.47 -17.59
N ARG A 234 -10.59 -22.49 -18.30
CA ARG A 234 -9.35 -22.44 -19.08
C ARG A 234 -9.37 -21.33 -20.12
N LEU A 235 -10.47 -21.19 -20.88
CA LEU A 235 -10.61 -20.16 -21.90
C LEU A 235 -10.52 -18.76 -21.31
N ASN A 236 -11.19 -18.57 -20.14
CA ASN A 236 -11.14 -17.27 -19.47
C ASN A 236 -9.75 -16.95 -18.92
N TYR A 237 -9.06 -17.94 -18.31
CA TYR A 237 -7.68 -17.77 -17.88
C TYR A 237 -6.72 -17.39 -19.01
N PHE A 238 -6.83 -18.03 -20.18
CA PHE A 238 -5.99 -17.68 -21.32
C PHE A 238 -6.24 -16.26 -21.83
N ARG A 239 -7.52 -15.82 -21.84
CA ARG A 239 -7.85 -14.42 -22.15
C ARG A 239 -7.27 -13.47 -21.12
N LEU A 240 -7.37 -13.80 -19.84
CA LEU A 240 -6.84 -13.01 -18.74
C LEU A 240 -5.31 -12.90 -18.83
N PHE A 241 -4.60 -14.02 -19.02
CA PHE A 241 -3.14 -14.04 -19.17
C PHE A 241 -2.67 -13.19 -20.36
N PHE A 242 -3.39 -13.23 -21.47
CA PHE A 242 -3.07 -12.42 -22.64
C PHE A 242 -3.21 -10.91 -22.38
N HIS A 243 -4.24 -10.51 -21.61
CA HIS A 243 -4.40 -9.11 -21.21
C HIS A 243 -3.39 -8.69 -20.15
N TYR A 244 -3.02 -9.59 -19.22
CA TYR A 244 -1.91 -9.33 -18.30
C TYR A 244 -0.58 -9.17 -19.03
N MET A 245 -0.32 -9.93 -20.09
CA MET A 245 0.89 -9.77 -20.91
C MET A 245 1.00 -8.33 -21.45
N TYR A 246 -0.06 -7.77 -22.02
CA TYR A 246 -0.03 -6.37 -22.48
C TYR A 246 0.17 -5.38 -21.33
N PHE A 247 -0.54 -5.62 -20.24
CA PHE A 247 -0.41 -4.78 -19.05
C PHE A 247 1.03 -4.79 -18.54
N ASP A 248 1.63 -5.96 -18.44
CA ASP A 248 3.00 -6.13 -17.96
C ASP A 248 4.02 -5.54 -18.93
N VAL A 249 3.84 -5.67 -20.24
CA VAL A 249 4.69 -4.99 -21.24
C VAL A 249 4.65 -3.48 -21.02
N GLY A 250 3.45 -2.89 -20.90
CA GLY A 250 3.30 -1.46 -20.64
C GLY A 250 3.93 -1.05 -19.30
N ARG A 251 3.67 -1.84 -18.25
CA ARG A 251 4.19 -1.60 -16.90
C ARG A 251 5.71 -1.66 -16.86
N TYR A 252 6.31 -2.73 -17.36
CA TYR A 252 7.77 -2.88 -17.34
C TYR A 252 8.46 -1.86 -18.25
N SER A 253 7.88 -1.53 -19.40
CA SER A 253 8.39 -0.47 -20.27
C SER A 253 8.39 0.88 -19.55
N TYR A 254 7.30 1.23 -18.88
CA TYR A 254 7.19 2.44 -18.10
C TYR A 254 8.22 2.49 -16.97
N LEU A 255 8.37 1.40 -16.19
CA LEU A 255 9.36 1.33 -15.10
C LEU A 255 10.80 1.47 -15.62
N GLN A 256 11.14 0.83 -16.72
CA GLN A 256 12.48 0.92 -17.32
C GLN A 256 12.74 2.32 -17.89
N PHE A 257 11.74 2.91 -18.54
CA PHE A 257 11.86 4.28 -19.05
C PHE A 257 12.00 5.27 -17.88
N GLY A 258 11.31 5.04 -16.76
CA GLY A 258 11.39 5.84 -15.53
C GLY A 258 12.81 5.97 -14.99
N VAL A 259 13.63 4.95 -15.13
CA VAL A 259 15.07 5.01 -14.76
C VAL A 259 15.81 6.07 -15.58
N LEU A 260 15.45 6.27 -16.85
CA LEU A 260 16.12 7.20 -17.76
C LEU A 260 15.65 8.65 -17.58
N VAL A 261 14.42 8.85 -17.12
CA VAL A 261 13.80 10.19 -17.03
C VAL A 261 14.67 11.23 -16.28
N PRO A 262 15.15 10.96 -15.06
CA PRO A 262 15.99 11.93 -14.36
C PRO A 262 17.32 12.18 -15.09
N TYR A 263 17.91 11.18 -15.74
CA TYR A 263 19.16 11.34 -16.53
C TYR A 263 18.93 12.17 -17.78
N ILE A 264 17.78 11.97 -18.46
CA ILE A 264 17.42 12.79 -19.62
C ILE A 264 17.24 14.26 -19.17
N ALA A 265 16.50 14.48 -18.07
CA ALA A 265 16.30 15.83 -17.55
C ALA A 265 17.59 16.51 -17.11
N LEU A 266 18.56 15.74 -16.60
CA LEU A 266 19.87 16.23 -16.17
C LEU A 266 20.87 16.41 -17.32
N GLY A 267 20.60 15.90 -18.52
CA GLY A 267 21.55 15.82 -19.64
C GLY A 267 22.33 17.11 -19.91
N PRO A 268 21.67 18.25 -20.19
CA PRO A 268 22.37 19.51 -20.44
C PRO A 268 23.27 19.94 -19.29
N THR A 269 22.78 19.86 -18.05
CA THR A 269 23.51 20.25 -16.85
C THR A 269 24.73 19.34 -16.58
N LEU A 270 24.61 18.05 -16.87
CA LEU A 270 25.71 17.08 -16.75
C LEU A 270 26.78 17.31 -17.81
N VAL A 271 26.39 17.53 -19.08
CA VAL A 271 27.32 17.81 -20.19
C VAL A 271 28.05 19.13 -19.95
N ALA A 272 27.40 20.13 -19.37
CA ALA A 272 28.01 21.39 -18.95
C ALA A 272 28.94 21.27 -17.73
N GLY A 273 28.96 20.10 -17.06
CA GLY A 273 29.77 19.90 -15.84
C GLY A 273 29.31 20.76 -14.64
N ALA A 274 28.05 21.21 -14.66
CA ALA A 274 27.54 22.17 -13.66
C ALA A 274 27.16 21.50 -12.32
N ILE A 275 27.09 20.18 -12.26
CA ILE A 275 26.81 19.39 -11.04
C ILE A 275 27.84 18.29 -10.85
N THR A 276 28.04 17.90 -9.58
CA THR A 276 28.90 16.77 -9.21
C THR A 276 28.19 15.44 -9.31
N LEU A 277 28.95 14.34 -9.35
CA LEU A 277 28.42 12.97 -9.34
C LEU A 277 27.53 12.73 -8.12
N GLY A 278 27.90 13.25 -6.95
CA GLY A 278 27.11 13.14 -5.73
C GLY A 278 25.76 13.85 -5.84
N VAL A 279 25.74 15.07 -6.35
CA VAL A 279 24.47 15.82 -6.59
C VAL A 279 23.58 15.07 -7.58
N MET A 280 24.15 14.53 -8.65
CA MET A 280 23.43 13.71 -9.62
C MET A 280 22.76 12.52 -8.93
N GLN A 281 23.49 11.78 -8.09
CA GLN A 281 22.95 10.62 -7.39
C GLN A 281 21.85 10.99 -6.38
N GLN A 282 22.00 12.12 -5.66
CA GLN A 282 20.96 12.64 -4.78
C GLN A 282 19.67 12.94 -5.55
N ILE A 283 19.80 13.59 -6.71
CA ILE A 283 18.67 13.93 -7.57
C ILE A 283 17.95 12.67 -8.06
N VAL A 284 18.68 11.70 -8.61
CA VAL A 284 18.10 10.46 -9.14
C VAL A 284 17.33 9.71 -8.03
N ARG A 285 17.90 9.63 -6.83
CA ARG A 285 17.25 8.99 -5.69
C ARG A 285 16.03 9.76 -5.21
N ALA A 286 16.14 11.07 -5.02
CA ALA A 286 15.02 11.91 -4.58
C ALA A 286 13.88 11.89 -5.60
N PHE A 287 14.19 11.94 -6.91
CA PHE A 287 13.22 11.79 -7.99
C PHE A 287 12.47 10.47 -7.89
N GLY A 288 13.17 9.34 -7.75
CA GLY A 288 12.55 8.03 -7.62
C GLY A 288 11.67 7.91 -6.36
N ARG A 289 12.04 8.57 -5.24
CA ARG A 289 11.21 8.60 -4.02
C ARG A 289 9.92 9.40 -4.22
N VAL A 290 9.99 10.55 -4.86
CA VAL A 290 8.83 11.38 -5.17
C VAL A 290 7.92 10.67 -6.17
N GLU A 291 8.48 10.15 -7.26
CA GLU A 291 7.74 9.39 -8.27
C GLU A 291 6.98 8.20 -7.67
N SER A 292 7.67 7.33 -6.93
CA SER A 292 7.08 6.15 -6.30
C SER A 292 5.96 6.52 -5.31
N SER A 293 6.07 7.66 -4.64
CA SER A 293 5.04 8.16 -3.72
C SER A 293 3.79 8.61 -4.46
N PHE A 294 3.92 9.27 -5.60
CA PHE A 294 2.77 9.62 -6.45
C PHE A 294 2.09 8.38 -7.04
N GLN A 295 2.86 7.39 -7.47
CA GLN A 295 2.33 6.17 -8.07
C GLN A 295 1.67 5.23 -7.07
N TYR A 296 1.94 5.39 -5.78
CA TYR A 296 1.44 4.48 -4.74
C TYR A 296 -0.08 4.27 -4.81
N LEU A 297 -0.86 5.34 -4.91
CA LEU A 297 -2.33 5.26 -4.95
C LEU A 297 -2.83 4.48 -6.17
N VAL A 298 -2.16 4.65 -7.31
CA VAL A 298 -2.51 3.96 -8.55
C VAL A 298 -2.18 2.49 -8.48
N ASN A 299 -0.97 2.18 -8.02
CA ASN A 299 -0.52 0.80 -7.86
C ASN A 299 -1.35 0.03 -6.81
N SER A 300 -1.96 0.74 -5.87
CA SER A 300 -2.78 0.18 -4.80
C SER A 300 -4.28 0.19 -5.11
N TRP A 301 -4.71 0.60 -6.31
CA TRP A 301 -6.11 0.82 -6.65
C TRP A 301 -7.00 -0.40 -6.40
N THR A 302 -6.60 -1.57 -6.85
CA THR A 302 -7.33 -2.83 -6.65
C THR A 302 -7.51 -3.17 -5.17
N THR A 303 -6.46 -2.98 -4.39
CA THR A 303 -6.46 -3.17 -2.93
C THR A 303 -7.35 -2.15 -2.22
N ILE A 304 -7.38 -0.89 -2.70
CA ILE A 304 -8.27 0.15 -2.19
C ILE A 304 -9.74 -0.22 -2.44
N VAL A 305 -10.07 -0.68 -3.65
CA VAL A 305 -11.43 -1.14 -4.01
C VAL A 305 -11.86 -2.32 -3.13
N GLU A 306 -10.96 -3.29 -2.90
CA GLU A 306 -11.22 -4.40 -1.99
C GLU A 306 -11.48 -3.91 -0.56
N LEU A 307 -10.64 -3.01 -0.03
CA LEU A 307 -10.82 -2.41 1.30
C LEU A 307 -12.19 -1.72 1.42
N ILE A 308 -12.58 -0.92 0.43
CA ILE A 308 -13.89 -0.25 0.42
C ILE A 308 -15.03 -1.28 0.44
N SER A 309 -14.91 -2.36 -0.31
CA SER A 309 -15.91 -3.44 -0.35
C SER A 309 -16.05 -4.12 1.01
N VAL A 310 -14.94 -4.56 1.60
CA VAL A 310 -14.92 -5.17 2.95
C VAL A 310 -15.46 -4.19 4.00
N TYR A 311 -15.03 -2.92 3.94
CA TYR A 311 -15.51 -1.88 4.84
C TYR A 311 -17.03 -1.68 4.76
N LYS A 312 -17.60 -1.61 3.55
CA LYS A 312 -19.07 -1.47 3.36
C LYS A 312 -19.83 -2.65 3.98
N ARG A 313 -19.35 -3.87 3.79
CA ARG A 313 -19.98 -5.07 4.37
C ARG A 313 -19.95 -5.05 5.89
N LEU A 314 -18.79 -4.81 6.48
CA LEU A 314 -18.63 -4.71 7.94
C LEU A 314 -19.43 -3.55 8.54
N ARG A 315 -19.48 -2.42 7.85
CA ARG A 315 -20.30 -1.26 8.28
C ARG A 315 -21.80 -1.60 8.28
N ALA A 316 -22.29 -2.25 7.22
CA ALA A 316 -23.69 -2.69 7.17
C ALA A 316 -24.02 -3.68 8.30
N PHE A 317 -23.10 -4.60 8.61
CA PHE A 317 -23.20 -5.53 9.72
C PHE A 317 -23.30 -4.82 11.08
N GLU A 318 -22.43 -3.84 11.34
CA GLU A 318 -22.48 -3.01 12.55
C GLU A 318 -23.73 -2.14 12.67
N HIS A 319 -24.32 -1.70 11.57
CA HIS A 319 -25.60 -0.98 11.60
C HIS A 319 -26.74 -1.87 12.10
N ARG A 320 -26.75 -3.14 11.72
CA ARG A 320 -27.73 -4.12 12.21
C ARG A 320 -27.58 -4.38 13.70
N ILE A 321 -26.34 -4.53 14.19
CA ILE A 321 -26.07 -4.67 15.63
C ILE A 321 -26.64 -3.50 16.43
N ARG A 322 -26.43 -2.27 15.95
CA ARG A 322 -26.92 -1.05 16.64
C ARG A 322 -28.45 -0.94 16.63
N GLY A 323 -29.08 -1.19 15.48
CA GLY A 323 -30.53 -1.19 15.38
C GLY A 323 -31.21 -2.22 16.29
N ALA A 324 -30.62 -3.40 16.44
CA ALA A 324 -31.12 -4.42 17.38
C ALA A 324 -30.95 -4.00 18.85
N SER A 325 -29.85 -3.31 19.20
CA SER A 325 -29.64 -2.80 20.57
C SER A 325 -30.61 -1.67 20.94
N GLU A 326 -30.94 -0.79 20.01
CA GLU A 326 -31.89 0.30 20.20
C GLU A 326 -33.34 -0.22 20.34
N SER A 327 -33.71 -1.22 19.56
CA SER A 327 -35.03 -1.88 19.67
C SER A 327 -35.19 -2.64 21.00
N GLY A 328 -34.13 -3.28 21.48
CA GLY A 328 -34.13 -3.97 22.79
C GLY A 328 -34.16 -3.02 23.99
N SER A 329 -33.64 -1.80 23.84
CA SER A 329 -33.68 -0.75 24.87
C SER A 329 -35.06 -0.13 25.02
N ASN A 330 -35.82 -0.02 23.95
CA ASN A 330 -37.18 0.55 23.97
C ASN A 330 -38.25 -0.43 24.49
N LEU A 331 -37.92 -1.70 24.67
CA LEU A 331 -38.85 -2.74 25.19
C LEU A 331 -38.77 -2.91 26.73
N ARG A 332 -37.95 -2.12 27.45
CA ARG A 332 -37.79 -2.22 28.91
C ARG A 332 -38.26 -1.03 29.75
N PRO A 333 -39.36 -0.30 29.48
CA PRO A 333 -39.88 0.70 30.43
C PRO A 333 -41.07 0.24 31.29
N ASN A 334 -41.68 -0.96 31.18
CA ASN A 334 -43.00 -1.17 31.78
C ASN A 334 -43.15 -2.35 32.74
N GLU A 335 -42.10 -2.97 33.27
CA GLU A 335 -42.26 -4.05 34.28
C GLU A 335 -41.93 -3.63 35.73
N ARG A 336 -41.73 -2.34 36.02
CA ARG A 336 -41.54 -1.83 37.42
C ARG A 336 -42.69 -1.03 37.99
N ALA A 337 -43.85 -1.03 37.37
CA ALA A 337 -45.03 -0.33 37.87
C ALA A 337 -46.24 -1.29 38.00
N GLY A 338 -46.11 -2.32 38.79
CA GLY A 338 -47.24 -3.27 38.97
C GLY A 338 -46.99 -4.29 40.08
N GLY A 339 -46.77 -3.82 41.33
CA GLY A 339 -46.55 -4.73 42.44
C GLY A 339 -46.64 -4.11 43.80
N SER A 340 -47.76 -3.37 44.06
CA SER A 340 -48.13 -3.03 45.41
C SER A 340 -49.64 -2.81 45.42
N VAL A 341 -50.37 -3.85 45.79
CA VAL A 341 -51.59 -3.74 46.65
C VAL A 341 -52.02 -5.16 47.02
N ALA A 342 -52.19 -5.36 48.30
CA ALA A 342 -52.85 -6.36 49.15
C ALA A 342 -51.97 -7.40 49.79
#